data_80943234d08689f849693bc69e91fd46
#
_entry.id   80943234d08689f849693bc69e91fd46
#
_cell.length_a   1.000
_cell.length_b   1.000
_cell.length_c   1.000
_cell.angle_alpha   90.00
_cell.angle_beta   90.00
_cell.angle_gamma   90.00
#
_symmetry.space_group_name_H-M   'P 1'
#
loop_
_entity.id
_entity.type
_entity.pdbx_description
1 polymer ?
#
loop_
_entity_poly.entity_id
_entity_poly.type
_entity_poly.pdbx_seq_one_letter_code
_entity_poly.pdbx_strand_id
1 'polypeptide(L)'
;DLEKTVLCHVQRDPNLVYYKKLLDRGAVLCIEEANKPHLRSDQALAEILKQLVDAGYEQQLLLGMDGGRQEALAAYMAPEGIANGLSYLFADFAPMLLQQGISASALEMMLVHNPARVFSMEVS
;
A
#
# COMPACT_ATOMS: atom_id res chain seq x y z
N ASP A 1 -3.84 21.32 -0.92
CA ASP A 1 -4.90 20.41 -0.49
C ASP A 1 -4.30 19.08 -0.05
N LEU A 2 -4.35 18.78 1.26
CA LEU A 2 -3.74 17.58 1.83
C LEU A 2 -4.47 16.30 1.41
N GLU A 3 -5.75 16.36 1.08
CA GLU A 3 -6.54 15.22 0.60
C GLU A 3 -6.10 14.72 -0.79
N LYS A 4 -5.32 15.53 -1.51
CA LYS A 4 -4.67 15.20 -2.78
C LYS A 4 -3.15 14.99 -2.63
N THR A 5 -2.64 15.05 -1.40
CA THR A 5 -1.21 14.87 -1.13
C THR A 5 -0.94 13.43 -0.72
N VAL A 6 -0.23 12.70 -1.58
CA VAL A 6 0.18 11.31 -1.34
C VAL A 6 1.62 11.29 -0.84
N LEU A 7 1.83 10.69 0.31
CA LEU A 7 3.15 10.48 0.89
C LEU A 7 3.56 9.02 0.69
N CYS A 8 4.61 8.83 -0.10
CA CYS A 8 5.20 7.53 -0.38
C CYS A 8 6.35 7.22 0.58
N HIS A 9 6.77 5.96 0.63
CA HIS A 9 7.91 5.48 1.44
C HIS A 9 7.79 5.72 2.95
N VAL A 10 6.61 6.05 3.45
CA VAL A 10 6.39 6.30 4.90
C VAL A 10 6.71 5.07 5.75
N GLN A 11 6.53 3.86 5.20
CA GLN A 11 6.82 2.60 5.88
C GLN A 11 8.31 2.42 6.22
N ARG A 12 9.21 3.24 5.68
CA ARG A 12 10.64 3.23 6.03
C ARG A 12 10.90 3.71 7.45
N ASP A 13 10.04 4.58 7.98
CA ASP A 13 10.01 4.92 9.40
C ASP A 13 8.72 4.36 10.03
N PRO A 14 8.77 3.20 10.72
CA PRO A 14 7.59 2.50 11.20
C PRO A 14 6.97 3.14 12.45
N ASN A 15 6.73 4.43 12.40
CA ASN A 15 6.18 5.20 13.50
C ASN A 15 4.67 5.44 13.31
N LEU A 16 3.85 4.56 13.87
CA LEU A 16 2.39 4.65 13.79
C LEU A 16 1.83 5.95 14.36
N VAL A 17 2.44 6.51 15.39
CA VAL A 17 2.02 7.80 15.96
C VAL A 17 2.22 8.92 14.94
N TYR A 18 3.34 8.86 14.22
CA TYR A 18 3.63 9.80 13.14
C TYR A 18 2.66 9.64 11.97
N TYR A 19 2.38 8.40 11.55
CA TYR A 19 1.40 8.14 10.47
C TYR A 19 0.02 8.71 10.81
N LYS A 20 -0.48 8.45 12.02
CA LYS A 20 -1.77 8.97 12.47
C LYS A 20 -1.80 10.50 12.46
N LYS A 21 -0.72 11.17 12.87
CA LYS A 21 -0.62 12.63 12.78
C LYS A 21 -0.71 13.17 11.35
N LEU A 22 -0.15 12.46 10.38
CA LEU A 22 -0.25 12.83 8.97
C LEU A 22 -1.68 12.61 8.45
N LEU A 23 -2.26 11.46 8.77
CA LEU A 23 -3.62 11.08 8.37
C LEU A 23 -4.68 12.01 9.00
N ASP A 24 -4.54 12.36 10.28
CA ASP A 24 -5.41 13.31 10.98
C ASP A 24 -5.40 14.71 10.35
N ARG A 25 -4.35 15.05 9.62
CA ARG A 25 -4.24 16.29 8.86
C ARG A 25 -4.81 16.19 7.45
N GLY A 26 -5.29 15.02 7.05
CA GLY A 26 -5.91 14.78 5.75
C GLY A 26 -4.98 14.24 4.67
N ALA A 27 -3.69 13.98 4.96
CA ALA A 27 -2.78 13.37 3.98
C ALA A 27 -3.19 11.93 3.65
N VAL A 28 -2.75 11.47 2.48
CA VAL A 28 -2.92 10.09 2.02
C VAL A 28 -1.57 9.38 2.07
N LEU A 29 -1.51 8.19 2.64
CA LEU A 29 -0.29 7.40 2.72
C LEU A 29 -0.32 6.26 1.69
N CYS A 30 0.76 6.12 0.93
CA CYS A 30 0.97 4.98 0.04
C CYS A 30 1.96 4.01 0.68
N ILE A 31 1.50 2.80 0.96
CA ILE A 31 2.32 1.68 1.42
C ILE A 31 2.69 0.84 0.20
N GLU A 32 3.97 0.78 -0.14
CA GLU A 32 4.36 0.37 -1.49
C GLU A 32 5.60 -0.54 -1.57
N GLU A 33 6.12 -1.00 -0.48
CA GLU A 33 7.36 -1.80 -0.50
C GLU A 33 7.13 -3.29 -0.20
N ALA A 34 5.99 -3.83 -0.58
CA ALA A 34 5.76 -5.27 -0.53
C ALA A 34 6.79 -6.02 -1.40
N ASN A 35 7.17 -7.22 -0.98
CA ASN A 35 8.19 -8.04 -1.60
C ASN A 35 9.61 -7.42 -1.65
N LYS A 36 9.93 -6.60 -0.67
CA LYS A 36 11.27 -6.03 -0.48
C LYS A 36 11.81 -6.39 0.92
N PRO A 37 12.11 -7.68 1.18
CA PRO A 37 12.45 -8.15 2.52
C PRO A 37 13.71 -7.52 3.11
N HIS A 38 14.60 -6.99 2.25
CA HIS A 38 15.77 -6.24 2.68
C HIS A 38 15.44 -4.88 3.30
N LEU A 39 14.24 -4.34 3.03
CA LEU A 39 13.73 -3.11 3.63
C LEU A 39 12.83 -3.44 4.83
N ARG A 40 11.83 -4.29 4.60
CA ARG A 40 10.87 -4.73 5.61
C ARG A 40 10.14 -5.98 5.14
N SER A 41 9.79 -6.87 6.07
CA SER A 41 8.98 -8.04 5.74
C SER A 41 7.55 -7.64 5.38
N ASP A 42 6.92 -8.40 4.51
CA ASP A 42 5.51 -8.22 4.14
C ASP A 42 4.59 -8.38 5.35
N GLN A 43 4.93 -9.25 6.29
CA GLN A 43 4.21 -9.42 7.55
C GLN A 43 4.19 -8.11 8.35
N ALA A 44 5.33 -7.43 8.47
CA ALA A 44 5.42 -6.16 9.19
C ALA A 44 4.63 -5.05 8.48
N LEU A 45 4.61 -5.03 7.15
CA LEU A 45 3.77 -4.11 6.38
C LEU A 45 2.29 -4.40 6.59
N ALA A 46 1.89 -5.67 6.58
CA ALA A 46 0.52 -6.09 6.83
C ALA A 46 0.04 -5.69 8.24
N GLU A 47 0.89 -5.81 9.24
CA GLU A 47 0.60 -5.37 10.61
C GLU A 47 0.39 -3.86 10.72
N ILE A 48 1.23 -3.07 10.04
CA ILE A 48 1.07 -1.61 9.96
C ILE A 48 -0.28 -1.26 9.32
N LEU A 49 -0.57 -1.84 8.16
CA LEU A 49 -1.83 -1.62 7.44
C LEU A 49 -3.04 -2.02 8.29
N LYS A 50 -2.99 -3.18 8.94
CA LYS A 50 -4.06 -3.65 9.83
C LYS A 50 -4.35 -2.65 10.95
N GLN A 51 -3.32 -2.14 11.61
CA GLN A 51 -3.46 -1.17 12.69
C GLN A 51 -4.04 0.17 12.21
N LEU A 52 -3.70 0.60 10.98
CA LEU A 52 -4.24 1.82 10.40
C LEU A 52 -5.70 1.64 9.96
N VAL A 53 -6.04 0.50 9.37
CA VAL A 53 -7.42 0.17 9.00
C VAL A 53 -8.30 0.05 10.25
N ASP A 54 -7.84 -0.64 11.29
CA ASP A 54 -8.58 -0.76 12.56
C ASP A 54 -8.78 0.58 13.26
N ALA A 55 -7.91 1.54 13.01
CA ALA A 55 -8.04 2.91 13.50
C ALA A 55 -8.97 3.79 12.64
N GLY A 56 -9.52 3.27 11.52
CA GLY A 56 -10.49 3.96 10.68
C GLY A 56 -9.89 4.79 9.53
N TYR A 57 -8.63 4.54 9.16
CA TYR A 57 -7.95 5.33 8.12
C TYR A 57 -7.99 4.70 6.73
N GLU A 58 -8.79 3.67 6.48
CA GLU A 58 -8.84 2.95 5.20
C GLU A 58 -9.07 3.86 3.97
N GLN A 59 -9.76 4.99 4.16
CA GLN A 59 -10.02 5.96 3.08
C GLN A 59 -8.82 6.84 2.73
N GLN A 60 -7.75 6.78 3.50
CA GLN A 60 -6.55 7.59 3.30
C GLN A 60 -5.31 6.72 3.02
N LEU A 61 -5.52 5.45 2.69
CA LEU A 61 -4.44 4.50 2.39
C LEU A 61 -4.47 4.10 0.93
N LEU A 62 -3.29 4.01 0.34
CA LEU A 62 -3.05 3.45 -0.98
C LEU A 62 -2.06 2.29 -0.86
N LEU A 63 -2.16 1.33 -1.77
CA LEU A 63 -1.21 0.25 -1.92
C LEU A 63 -0.48 0.37 -3.26
N GLY A 64 0.81 0.10 -3.26
CA GLY A 64 1.64 0.12 -4.46
C GLY A 64 2.77 -0.91 -4.36
N MET A 65 3.60 -0.96 -5.38
CA MET A 65 4.73 -1.91 -5.48
C MET A 65 6.09 -1.23 -5.60
N ASP A 66 6.13 0.10 -5.82
CA ASP A 66 7.37 0.81 -6.15
C ASP A 66 8.18 0.06 -7.23
N GLY A 67 7.48 -0.36 -8.29
CA GLY A 67 7.96 -1.28 -9.32
C GLY A 67 8.73 -0.64 -10.48
N GLY A 68 9.32 0.53 -10.27
CA GLY A 68 9.98 1.30 -11.32
C GLY A 68 11.35 0.77 -11.79
N ARG A 69 11.91 -0.23 -11.13
CA ARG A 69 13.20 -0.81 -11.49
C ARG A 69 13.04 -2.09 -12.27
N GLN A 70 13.99 -2.35 -13.17
CA GLN A 70 14.01 -3.54 -14.02
C GLN A 70 13.93 -4.84 -13.20
N GLU A 71 14.58 -4.90 -12.04
CA GLU A 71 14.54 -6.06 -11.16
C GLU A 71 13.12 -6.35 -10.63
N ALA A 72 12.32 -5.32 -10.40
CA ALA A 72 10.93 -5.48 -10.00
C ALA A 72 10.04 -5.94 -11.16
N LEU A 73 10.42 -5.65 -12.40
CA LEU A 73 9.71 -6.05 -13.61
C LEU A 73 10.20 -7.41 -14.14
N ALA A 74 11.45 -7.78 -13.86
CA ALA A 74 12.09 -8.99 -14.36
C ALA A 74 11.37 -10.29 -13.94
N ALA A 75 10.53 -10.24 -12.96
CA ALA A 75 9.79 -11.38 -12.47
C ALA A 75 8.68 -11.88 -13.41
N TYR A 76 8.30 -11.13 -14.42
CA TYR A 76 7.52 -11.69 -15.52
C TYR A 76 8.27 -12.78 -16.29
N MET A 77 9.58 -12.84 -16.11
CA MET A 77 10.48 -13.77 -16.78
C MET A 77 11.20 -14.70 -15.79
N ALA A 78 10.89 -14.62 -14.50
CA ALA A 78 11.52 -15.45 -13.49
C ALA A 78 11.01 -16.89 -13.56
N PRO A 79 11.88 -17.88 -13.23
CA PRO A 79 11.47 -19.28 -13.14
C PRO A 79 10.33 -19.44 -12.13
N GLU A 80 9.52 -20.48 -12.34
CA GLU A 80 8.36 -20.84 -11.54
C GLU A 80 8.58 -20.65 -10.03
N GLY A 81 7.72 -19.89 -9.38
CA GLY A 81 7.66 -19.75 -7.92
C GLY A 81 8.14 -18.44 -7.33
N ILE A 82 8.64 -17.49 -8.11
CA ILE A 82 9.04 -16.16 -7.61
C ILE A 82 8.18 -15.10 -8.31
N ALA A 83 7.04 -14.80 -7.75
CA ALA A 83 6.18 -13.72 -8.22
C ALA A 83 6.73 -12.37 -7.75
N ASN A 84 7.76 -11.87 -8.41
CA ASN A 84 8.29 -10.53 -8.16
C ASN A 84 7.76 -9.59 -9.19
N GLY A 85 6.96 -8.86 -9.32
CA GLY A 85 6.47 -7.97 -10.35
C GLY A 85 5.22 -7.26 -9.87
N LEU A 86 4.62 -6.51 -10.73
CA LEU A 86 3.41 -5.76 -10.39
C LEU A 86 2.25 -6.67 -9.98
N SER A 87 2.24 -7.92 -10.46
CA SER A 87 1.25 -8.93 -10.09
C SER A 87 1.36 -9.41 -8.64
N TYR A 88 2.52 -9.27 -8.00
CA TYR A 88 2.73 -9.70 -6.61
C TYR A 88 1.70 -9.05 -5.65
N LEU A 89 1.36 -7.80 -5.87
CA LEU A 89 0.38 -7.09 -5.06
C LEU A 89 -0.94 -7.85 -4.96
N PHE A 90 -1.41 -8.40 -6.08
CA PHE A 90 -2.70 -9.10 -6.17
C PHE A 90 -2.59 -10.60 -5.91
N ALA A 91 -1.49 -11.22 -6.34
CA ALA A 91 -1.31 -12.67 -6.24
C ALA A 91 -0.92 -13.13 -4.83
N ASP A 92 -0.13 -12.30 -4.11
CA ASP A 92 0.48 -12.69 -2.84
C ASP A 92 0.15 -11.74 -1.71
N PHE A 93 0.37 -10.44 -1.86
CA PHE A 93 0.24 -9.49 -0.77
C PHE A 93 -1.22 -9.22 -0.37
N ALA A 94 -2.12 -9.02 -1.32
CA ALA A 94 -3.54 -8.81 -1.03
C ALA A 94 -4.20 -10.03 -0.32
N PRO A 95 -3.94 -11.28 -0.74
CA PRO A 95 -4.37 -12.45 0.03
C PRO A 95 -3.81 -12.50 1.45
N MET A 96 -2.56 -12.10 1.65
CA MET A 96 -1.96 -12.00 2.99
C MET A 96 -2.70 -10.97 3.85
N LEU A 97 -3.06 -9.82 3.31
CA LEU A 97 -3.82 -8.78 4.03
C LEU A 97 -5.21 -9.30 4.46
N LEU A 98 -5.89 -10.05 3.59
CA LEU A 98 -7.15 -10.71 3.94
C LEU A 98 -6.97 -11.70 5.10
N GLN A 99 -5.91 -12.50 5.07
CA GLN A 99 -5.58 -13.44 6.15
C GLN A 99 -5.27 -12.74 7.47
N GLN A 100 -4.71 -11.52 7.43
CA GLN A 100 -4.48 -10.68 8.61
C GLN A 100 -5.75 -10.03 9.14
N GLY A 101 -6.88 -10.21 8.48
CA GLY A 101 -8.18 -9.68 8.91
C GLY A 101 -8.52 -8.29 8.37
N ILE A 102 -7.81 -7.81 7.34
CA ILE A 102 -8.26 -6.66 6.57
C ILE A 102 -9.42 -7.12 5.67
N SER A 103 -10.54 -6.41 5.69
CA SER A 103 -11.72 -6.79 4.91
C SER A 103 -11.51 -6.59 3.41
N ALA A 104 -12.25 -7.35 2.60
CA ALA A 104 -12.25 -7.17 1.15
C ALA A 104 -12.69 -5.75 0.75
N SER A 105 -13.63 -5.15 1.48
CA SER A 105 -14.07 -3.77 1.23
C SER A 105 -12.99 -2.74 1.54
N ALA A 106 -12.18 -2.94 2.58
CA ALA A 106 -11.04 -2.08 2.88
C ALA A 106 -9.94 -2.20 1.80
N LEU A 107 -9.70 -3.42 1.30
CA LEU A 107 -8.79 -3.62 0.17
C LEU A 107 -9.28 -2.93 -1.10
N GLU A 108 -10.55 -3.06 -1.43
CA GLU A 108 -11.15 -2.37 -2.57
C GLU A 108 -11.05 -0.85 -2.42
N MET A 109 -11.26 -0.33 -1.21
CA MET A 109 -11.06 1.08 -0.90
C MET A 109 -9.64 1.52 -1.24
N MET A 110 -8.63 0.80 -0.76
CA MET A 110 -7.21 1.14 -0.95
C MET A 110 -6.72 0.97 -2.39
N LEU A 111 -7.29 0.01 -3.14
CA LEU A 111 -6.83 -0.33 -4.50
C LEU A 111 -7.63 0.34 -5.61
N VAL A 112 -8.87 0.73 -5.37
CA VAL A 112 -9.78 1.24 -6.41
C VAL A 112 -10.31 2.63 -6.06
N HIS A 113 -11.03 2.77 -4.96
CA HIS A 113 -11.76 3.99 -4.65
C HIS A 113 -10.84 5.15 -4.24
N ASN A 114 -9.86 4.89 -3.38
CA ASN A 114 -8.91 5.93 -2.98
C ASN A 114 -8.05 6.41 -4.14
N PRO A 115 -7.42 5.54 -4.97
CA PRO A 115 -6.68 6.00 -6.15
C PRO A 115 -7.57 6.81 -7.10
N ALA A 116 -8.80 6.36 -7.36
CA ALA A 116 -9.73 7.09 -8.23
C ALA A 116 -10.01 8.49 -7.69
N ARG A 117 -10.27 8.64 -6.40
CA ARG A 117 -10.52 9.92 -5.75
C ARG A 117 -9.29 10.82 -5.72
N VAL A 118 -8.15 10.27 -5.33
CA VAL A 118 -6.92 11.07 -5.11
C VAL A 118 -6.33 11.56 -6.42
N PHE A 119 -6.33 10.72 -7.45
CA PHE A 119 -5.74 11.04 -8.76
C PHE A 119 -6.74 11.60 -9.76
N SER A 120 -8.02 11.73 -9.41
CA SER A 120 -8.98 12.42 -10.27
C SER A 120 -8.59 13.88 -10.45
N MET A 121 -8.65 14.35 -11.69
CA MET A 121 -8.53 15.76 -12.01
C MET A 121 -9.93 16.33 -12.27
N GLU A 122 -10.22 17.49 -11.68
CA GLU A 122 -11.39 18.24 -12.09
C GLU A 122 -11.12 18.86 -13.46
N VAL A 123 -11.93 18.51 -14.43
CA VAL A 123 -11.91 19.15 -15.74
C VAL A 123 -12.74 20.42 -15.61
N SER A 124 -12.05 21.52 -15.54
CA SER A 124 -12.70 22.83 -15.54
C SER A 124 -13.17 23.23 -16.95
#